data_b7cc9a9c6e700f7ea8bd00e8fb9b2163
#
_entry.id   b7cc9a9c6e700f7ea8bd00e8fb9b2163
#
_cell.length_a   1.000
_cell.length_b   1.000
_cell.length_c   1.000
_cell.angle_alpha   90.00
_cell.angle_beta   90.00
_cell.angle_gamma   90.00
#
_symmetry.space_group_name_H-M   'P 1'
#
loop_
_entity.id
_entity.type
_entity.pdbx_description
1 polymer ?
#
loop_
_entity_poly.entity_id
_entity_poly.type
_entity_poly.pdbx_seq_one_letter_code
_entity_poly.pdbx_strand_id
1 'polypeptide(L)'
;MKGDIVFICEFWYNIYMMEDVMNKEIVLVVMDGIGYSDESFGNAVKNANTLNLDYLIKNYPNRLIKAHGTYVGLPSDDDMGNSEVGHNALGCGQIYAQGAKLVNESIKSKEIFKSNTWKELVNFCKNGKMHFIGLLSDGNVHSHISHLFSLLDEAKSENVKEVRVHILLDGRDVDETSALKYVNMLEDKLKELNDSNFNAKIASGGGRMKITMDRYEANWDMVKKGWDTHVLGIGRGFTSAQEAIQTYRNETHVIDQDLDSFVIVDEKGNPVGKIEDNDSVIFFNFRGDRALEISKAFDEKDFTKFNRGKLLNVMYAGMLQYDSDLKIPKLYLTNPPKIKNTLTEELCKYNIREYAISETQKYGHVTYFWNGNRQEKFSEELETYLQIDSDNISFDKKPEMKAYEITDELIKAIESKKYDFLRVNYPNGDMVGHTGNYEATIKAVEAVDYNIGRLMKAVDNANAIMIILADHGNAEEMYQLKDRDKKIPKTSHTTNKVPFIIYGKNIDNIKIKDKDYGLANIASAITDLFNIDKNPCWEESIIEVDNEKQ
;
A
#
# COMPACT_ATOMS: atom_id res chain seq x y z
N MET A 1 3.90 38.50 47.03
CA MET A 1 2.65 38.98 46.38
C MET A 1 2.71 39.12 44.84
N LYS A 2 3.83 39.41 44.19
CA LYS A 2 3.86 39.41 42.69
C LYS A 2 4.07 38.03 42.06
N GLY A 3 4.67 37.09 42.79
CA GLY A 3 4.88 35.71 42.29
C GLY A 3 3.63 34.83 42.29
N ASP A 4 2.78 35.02 43.29
CA ASP A 4 1.57 34.19 43.47
C ASP A 4 0.46 34.53 42.47
N ILE A 5 0.40 35.79 41.99
CA ILE A 5 -0.60 36.23 40.98
C ILE A 5 -0.24 35.66 39.58
N VAL A 6 1.04 35.60 39.24
CA VAL A 6 1.46 35.02 37.94
C VAL A 6 1.16 33.52 37.90
N PHE A 7 1.44 32.80 39.01
CA PHE A 7 1.15 31.35 39.11
C PHE A 7 -0.36 31.04 39.06
N ILE A 8 -1.17 31.90 39.69
CA ILE A 8 -2.64 31.76 39.65
C ILE A 8 -3.19 32.08 38.26
N CYS A 9 -2.66 33.11 37.58
CA CYS A 9 -3.05 33.41 36.19
C CYS A 9 -2.65 32.31 35.20
N GLU A 10 -1.44 31.75 35.31
CA GLU A 10 -1.01 30.61 34.47
C GLU A 10 -1.83 29.36 34.78
N PHE A 11 -2.14 29.10 36.05
CA PHE A 11 -2.96 27.95 36.43
C PHE A 11 -4.42 28.07 35.91
N TRP A 12 -5.05 29.26 36.03
CA TRP A 12 -6.38 29.51 35.47
C TRP A 12 -6.39 29.59 33.96
N TYR A 13 -5.33 30.11 33.31
CA TYR A 13 -5.17 30.11 31.88
C TYR A 13 -5.04 28.69 31.36
N ASN A 14 -4.23 27.83 32.00
CA ASN A 14 -4.10 26.42 31.65
C ASN A 14 -5.40 25.64 31.89
N ILE A 15 -6.17 25.94 32.96
CA ILE A 15 -7.48 25.32 33.17
C ILE A 15 -8.48 25.77 32.10
N TYR A 16 -8.51 27.05 31.76
CA TYR A 16 -9.39 27.60 30.72
C TYR A 16 -9.07 27.05 29.35
N MET A 17 -7.78 26.94 29.01
CA MET A 17 -7.33 26.30 27.78
C MET A 17 -7.64 24.82 27.77
N MET A 18 -7.56 24.11 28.91
CA MET A 18 -7.96 22.70 29.01
C MET A 18 -9.50 22.55 28.89
N GLU A 19 -10.31 23.45 29.44
CA GLU A 19 -11.76 23.40 29.26
C GLU A 19 -12.18 23.65 27.81
N ASP A 20 -11.48 24.54 27.07
CA ASP A 20 -11.74 24.80 25.65
C ASP A 20 -11.34 23.61 24.75
N VAL A 21 -10.25 22.92 25.07
CA VAL A 21 -9.84 21.66 24.38
C VAL A 21 -10.85 20.54 24.66
N MET A 22 -11.37 20.45 25.90
CA MET A 22 -12.30 19.38 26.31
C MET A 22 -13.74 19.55 25.78
N ASN A 23 -14.06 20.67 25.13
CA ASN A 23 -15.41 20.92 24.61
C ASN A 23 -15.54 20.70 23.08
N LYS A 24 -14.46 20.35 22.37
CA LYS A 24 -14.48 20.09 20.93
C LYS A 24 -14.53 18.61 20.66
N GLU A 25 -15.45 18.19 19.84
CA GLU A 25 -15.57 16.81 19.35
C GLU A 25 -15.29 16.79 17.86
N ILE A 26 -14.34 15.95 17.44
CA ILE A 26 -13.93 15.82 16.03
C ILE A 26 -14.21 14.41 15.56
N VAL A 27 -14.90 14.29 14.43
CA VAL A 27 -15.21 13.02 13.77
C VAL A 27 -14.46 12.96 12.44
N LEU A 28 -13.56 12.01 12.27
CA LEU A 28 -12.87 11.73 11.03
C LEU A 28 -13.52 10.55 10.31
N VAL A 29 -13.99 10.79 9.11
CA VAL A 29 -14.61 9.78 8.23
C VAL A 29 -13.68 9.47 7.07
N VAL A 30 -13.22 8.24 6.97
CA VAL A 30 -12.46 7.73 5.84
C VAL A 30 -13.40 6.90 4.95
N MET A 31 -13.63 7.38 3.74
CA MET A 31 -14.38 6.69 2.69
C MET A 31 -13.40 5.88 1.85
N ASP A 32 -13.09 4.67 2.29
CA ASP A 32 -12.03 3.84 1.71
C ASP A 32 -12.27 3.58 0.21
N GLY A 33 -11.25 3.86 -0.60
CA GLY A 33 -11.29 3.64 -2.05
C GLY A 33 -12.16 4.60 -2.84
N ILE A 34 -12.58 5.75 -2.29
CA ILE A 34 -13.41 6.74 -3.00
C ILE A 34 -12.56 7.93 -3.46
N GLY A 35 -11.97 7.79 -4.63
CA GLY A 35 -11.22 8.85 -5.30
C GLY A 35 -12.10 9.81 -6.11
N TYR A 36 -11.45 10.77 -6.77
CA TYR A 36 -12.09 11.75 -7.63
C TYR A 36 -11.55 11.68 -9.07
N SER A 37 -12.47 11.60 -10.03
CA SER A 37 -12.15 11.72 -11.46
C SER A 37 -13.26 12.44 -12.22
N ASP A 38 -12.89 13.28 -13.18
CA ASP A 38 -13.83 13.94 -14.11
C ASP A 38 -14.39 12.97 -15.15
N GLU A 39 -13.72 11.83 -15.37
CA GLU A 39 -14.18 10.79 -16.29
C GLU A 39 -15.50 10.17 -15.80
N SER A 40 -16.43 9.92 -16.70
CA SER A 40 -17.70 9.28 -16.36
C SER A 40 -17.74 7.79 -16.71
N PHE A 41 -16.88 7.35 -17.63
CA PHE A 41 -16.82 5.96 -18.05
C PHE A 41 -16.17 5.11 -16.93
N GLY A 42 -16.92 4.14 -16.41
CA GLY A 42 -16.44 3.28 -15.35
C GLY A 42 -16.27 3.96 -13.99
N ASN A 43 -16.80 5.16 -13.81
CA ASN A 43 -16.73 5.91 -12.56
C ASN A 43 -17.96 5.62 -11.70
N ALA A 44 -17.83 4.71 -10.73
CA ALA A 44 -18.92 4.35 -9.84
C ALA A 44 -19.25 5.48 -8.85
N VAL A 45 -18.29 6.31 -8.49
CA VAL A 45 -18.50 7.46 -7.59
C VAL A 45 -19.36 8.52 -8.28
N LYS A 46 -18.99 8.92 -9.51
CA LYS A 46 -19.69 9.96 -10.26
C LYS A 46 -21.09 9.52 -10.72
N ASN A 47 -21.28 8.21 -10.94
CA ASN A 47 -22.54 7.66 -11.43
C ASN A 47 -23.46 7.14 -10.30
N ALA A 48 -23.02 7.15 -9.06
CA ALA A 48 -23.83 6.90 -7.88
C ALA A 48 -24.70 8.11 -7.51
N ASN A 49 -25.81 7.86 -6.80
CA ASN A 49 -26.66 8.91 -6.25
C ASN A 49 -26.10 9.39 -4.90
N THR A 50 -25.23 10.41 -4.91
CA THR A 50 -24.46 10.90 -3.77
C THR A 50 -24.95 12.26 -3.27
N LEU A 51 -26.24 12.35 -2.92
CA LEU A 51 -26.90 13.62 -2.56
C LEU A 51 -26.23 14.36 -1.38
N ASN A 52 -25.70 13.63 -0.41
CA ASN A 52 -25.06 14.21 0.77
C ASN A 52 -23.64 14.69 0.44
N LEU A 53 -22.84 13.91 -0.27
CA LEU A 53 -21.50 14.31 -0.72
C LEU A 53 -21.58 15.49 -1.70
N ASP A 54 -22.52 15.48 -2.65
CA ASP A 54 -22.75 16.60 -3.57
C ASP A 54 -23.12 17.87 -2.83
N TYR A 55 -23.98 17.77 -1.80
CA TYR A 55 -24.33 18.89 -0.94
C TYR A 55 -23.13 19.42 -0.18
N LEU A 56 -22.30 18.54 0.39
CA LEU A 56 -21.11 18.90 1.14
C LEU A 56 -20.06 19.58 0.26
N ILE A 57 -19.76 19.01 -0.90
CA ILE A 57 -18.79 19.57 -1.86
C ILE A 57 -19.23 20.95 -2.34
N LYS A 58 -20.53 21.17 -2.53
CA LYS A 58 -21.07 22.44 -3.00
C LYS A 58 -21.07 23.54 -1.95
N ASN A 59 -21.32 23.20 -0.67
CA ASN A 59 -21.66 24.18 0.35
C ASN A 59 -20.63 24.34 1.47
N TYR A 60 -19.63 23.45 1.57
CA TYR A 60 -18.67 23.42 2.65
C TYR A 60 -17.22 23.53 2.16
N PRO A 61 -16.28 23.97 3.00
CA PRO A 61 -14.88 24.00 2.63
C PRO A 61 -14.39 22.61 2.20
N ASN A 62 -13.87 22.50 0.99
CA ASN A 62 -13.37 21.24 0.45
C ASN A 62 -12.20 21.44 -0.50
N ARG A 63 -11.43 20.37 -0.71
CA ARG A 63 -10.29 20.33 -1.62
C ARG A 63 -10.01 18.90 -2.04
N LEU A 64 -9.33 18.72 -3.17
CA LEU A 64 -8.74 17.46 -3.56
C LEU A 64 -7.30 17.38 -3.06
N ILE A 65 -6.95 16.30 -2.37
CA ILE A 65 -5.62 16.03 -1.82
C ILE A 65 -5.01 14.77 -2.44
N LYS A 66 -3.70 14.62 -2.37
CA LYS A 66 -2.98 13.46 -2.89
C LYS A 66 -2.94 12.34 -1.86
N ALA A 67 -3.28 11.13 -2.30
CA ALA A 67 -3.30 9.91 -1.50
C ALA A 67 -2.44 8.80 -2.13
N HIS A 68 -1.47 9.16 -2.96
CA HIS A 68 -0.62 8.27 -3.73
C HIS A 68 0.79 8.82 -3.84
N GLY A 69 1.70 8.03 -4.38
CA GLY A 69 3.04 8.44 -4.72
C GLY A 69 3.87 8.92 -3.54
N THR A 70 4.69 9.91 -3.79
CA THR A 70 5.61 10.47 -2.78
C THR A 70 4.89 11.11 -1.58
N TYR A 71 3.61 11.47 -1.72
CA TYR A 71 2.78 12.04 -0.63
C TYR A 71 2.37 11.03 0.45
N VAL A 72 2.54 9.75 0.18
CA VAL A 72 2.35 8.66 1.16
C VAL A 72 3.61 7.82 1.34
N GLY A 73 4.76 8.33 0.88
CA GLY A 73 6.08 7.71 1.06
C GLY A 73 6.45 6.65 0.03
N LEU A 74 5.68 6.50 -1.04
CA LEU A 74 6.00 5.60 -2.15
C LEU A 74 7.10 6.18 -3.05
N PRO A 75 7.84 5.35 -3.80
CA PRO A 75 9.02 5.80 -4.55
C PRO A 75 8.77 6.83 -5.65
N SER A 76 7.61 6.81 -6.29
CA SER A 76 7.25 7.76 -7.35
C SER A 76 5.77 8.13 -7.34
N ASP A 77 5.41 9.27 -7.95
CA ASP A 77 4.03 9.74 -8.04
C ASP A 77 3.13 8.85 -8.94
N ASP A 78 3.73 7.95 -9.72
CA ASP A 78 2.99 6.93 -10.48
C ASP A 78 2.61 5.69 -9.63
N ASP A 79 3.05 5.62 -8.38
CA ASP A 79 2.69 4.53 -7.48
C ASP A 79 1.32 4.78 -6.86
N MET A 80 0.42 3.82 -7.00
CA MET A 80 -0.90 3.88 -6.36
C MET A 80 -0.77 3.76 -4.84
N GLY A 81 -1.52 4.59 -4.12
CA GLY A 81 -1.72 4.42 -2.69
C GLY A 81 -2.48 3.13 -2.38
N ASN A 82 -2.49 2.78 -1.11
CA ASN A 82 -3.31 1.71 -0.55
C ASN A 82 -3.72 2.06 0.88
N SER A 83 -4.60 1.30 1.47
CA SER A 83 -5.14 1.62 2.80
C SER A 83 -4.07 1.62 3.89
N GLU A 84 -3.03 0.78 3.79
CA GLU A 84 -1.92 0.76 4.76
C GLU A 84 -1.16 2.09 4.77
N VAL A 85 -0.60 2.48 3.62
CA VAL A 85 0.19 3.72 3.53
C VAL A 85 -0.68 4.96 3.74
N GLY A 86 -1.96 4.91 3.33
CA GLY A 86 -2.92 5.99 3.55
C GLY A 86 -3.21 6.21 5.03
N HIS A 87 -3.55 5.15 5.78
CA HIS A 87 -3.81 5.25 7.22
C HIS A 87 -2.54 5.53 8.04
N ASN A 88 -1.36 5.00 7.60
CA ASN A 88 -0.09 5.41 8.19
C ASN A 88 0.15 6.92 8.02
N ALA A 89 -0.05 7.47 6.83
CA ALA A 89 0.12 8.91 6.59
C ALA A 89 -0.85 9.74 7.42
N LEU A 90 -2.14 9.36 7.47
CA LEU A 90 -3.18 10.02 8.27
C LEU A 90 -2.86 10.00 9.76
N GLY A 91 -2.56 8.82 10.30
CA GLY A 91 -2.36 8.63 11.73
C GLY A 91 -0.98 9.04 12.24
N CYS A 92 0.01 9.17 11.37
CA CYS A 92 1.38 9.51 11.78
C CYS A 92 1.76 10.96 11.44
N GLY A 93 1.00 11.65 10.61
CA GLY A 93 1.31 13.03 10.21
C GLY A 93 2.63 13.19 9.46
N GLN A 94 3.23 12.10 9.02
CA GLN A 94 4.56 12.03 8.43
C GLN A 94 4.54 11.24 7.14
N ILE A 95 5.38 11.65 6.19
CA ILE A 95 5.67 10.86 5.01
C ILE A 95 6.81 9.90 5.32
N TYR A 96 6.47 8.64 5.51
CA TYR A 96 7.46 7.62 5.83
C TYR A 96 7.89 6.85 4.58
N ALA A 97 9.18 6.93 4.25
CA ALA A 97 9.69 6.31 3.03
C ALA A 97 9.52 4.78 3.06
N GLN A 98 8.84 4.26 2.05
CA GLN A 98 8.64 2.84 1.77
C GLN A 98 9.63 2.34 0.71
N GLY A 99 9.57 1.06 0.36
CA GLY A 99 10.32 0.50 -0.75
C GLY A 99 11.83 0.41 -0.53
N ALA A 100 12.62 0.99 -1.42
CA ALA A 100 14.08 0.85 -1.46
C ALA A 100 14.78 1.20 -0.14
N LYS A 101 14.39 2.30 0.50
CA LYS A 101 15.02 2.76 1.74
C LYS A 101 14.79 1.76 2.87
N LEU A 102 13.57 1.26 3.02
CA LEU A 102 13.21 0.28 4.03
C LEU A 102 13.99 -1.03 3.84
N VAL A 103 14.09 -1.52 2.60
CA VAL A 103 14.87 -2.73 2.28
C VAL A 103 16.35 -2.51 2.53
N ASN A 104 16.93 -1.37 2.14
CA ASN A 104 18.32 -1.02 2.41
C ASN A 104 18.63 -1.04 3.91
N GLU A 105 17.78 -0.44 4.73
CA GLU A 105 17.94 -0.41 6.19
C GLU A 105 17.83 -1.81 6.80
N SER A 106 16.88 -2.63 6.33
CA SER A 106 16.67 -3.99 6.78
C SER A 106 17.86 -4.92 6.43
N ILE A 107 18.43 -4.77 5.24
CA ILE A 107 19.65 -5.49 4.82
C ILE A 107 20.84 -5.03 5.66
N LYS A 108 21.06 -3.72 5.81
CA LYS A 108 22.18 -3.14 6.57
C LYS A 108 22.17 -3.56 8.04
N SER A 109 20.99 -3.59 8.66
CA SER A 109 20.81 -4.05 10.05
C SER A 109 20.77 -5.58 10.18
N LYS A 110 20.72 -6.30 9.06
CA LYS A 110 20.51 -7.75 8.96
C LYS A 110 19.17 -8.25 9.53
N GLU A 111 18.20 -7.36 9.75
CA GLU A 111 16.88 -7.76 10.24
C GLU A 111 16.13 -8.62 9.23
N ILE A 112 16.27 -8.35 7.93
CA ILE A 112 15.69 -9.17 6.84
C ILE A 112 16.07 -10.66 6.97
N PHE A 113 17.33 -10.95 7.34
CA PHE A 113 17.86 -12.31 7.47
C PHE A 113 17.53 -12.97 8.82
N LYS A 114 17.13 -12.18 9.81
CA LYS A 114 16.62 -12.68 11.10
C LYS A 114 15.14 -12.98 11.06
N SER A 115 14.42 -12.53 10.03
CA SER A 115 12.99 -12.72 9.88
C SER A 115 12.61 -14.21 9.86
N ASN A 116 11.42 -14.54 10.37
CA ASN A 116 10.92 -15.90 10.30
C ASN A 116 10.77 -16.38 8.85
N THR A 117 10.29 -15.49 7.98
CA THR A 117 10.13 -15.78 6.55
C THR A 117 11.44 -16.22 5.90
N TRP A 118 12.54 -15.48 6.11
CA TRP A 118 13.85 -15.87 5.57
C TRP A 118 14.30 -17.25 6.07
N LYS A 119 14.19 -17.50 7.37
CA LYS A 119 14.57 -18.80 7.97
C LYS A 119 13.72 -19.95 7.46
N GLU A 120 12.43 -19.72 7.29
CA GLU A 120 11.51 -20.71 6.73
C GLU A 120 11.85 -21.04 5.28
N LEU A 121 12.14 -20.02 4.44
CA LEU A 121 12.57 -20.21 3.05
C LEU A 121 13.87 -21.03 2.96
N VAL A 122 14.89 -20.68 3.73
CA VAL A 122 16.16 -21.43 3.80
C VAL A 122 15.91 -22.89 4.22
N ASN A 123 15.06 -23.10 5.22
CA ASN A 123 14.78 -24.43 5.72
C ASN A 123 13.94 -25.26 4.74
N PHE A 124 13.00 -24.63 4.04
CA PHE A 124 12.13 -25.27 3.06
C PHE A 124 12.91 -25.82 1.86
N CYS A 125 13.85 -25.02 1.32
CA CYS A 125 14.67 -25.41 0.18
C CYS A 125 15.93 -26.23 0.54
N LYS A 126 16.00 -26.80 1.76
CA LYS A 126 17.18 -27.56 2.22
C LYS A 126 17.55 -28.74 1.31
N ASN A 127 16.56 -29.35 0.67
CA ASN A 127 16.73 -30.43 -0.30
C ASN A 127 16.30 -30.04 -1.73
N GLY A 128 16.06 -28.77 -1.95
CA GLY A 128 15.69 -28.16 -3.22
C GLY A 128 16.64 -27.00 -3.57
N LYS A 129 16.12 -26.04 -4.30
CA LYS A 129 16.84 -24.85 -4.75
C LYS A 129 16.20 -23.59 -4.19
N MET A 130 17.00 -22.56 -4.03
CA MET A 130 16.50 -21.21 -3.78
C MET A 130 16.52 -20.42 -5.10
N HIS A 131 15.39 -19.83 -5.44
CA HIS A 131 15.22 -19.05 -6.66
C HIS A 131 15.05 -17.57 -6.34
N PHE A 132 15.76 -16.72 -7.06
CA PHE A 132 15.57 -15.28 -7.05
C PHE A 132 15.04 -14.81 -8.40
N ILE A 133 13.89 -14.14 -8.43
CA ILE A 133 13.30 -13.56 -9.63
C ILE A 133 13.24 -12.04 -9.43
N GLY A 134 13.64 -11.24 -10.41
CA GLY A 134 13.48 -9.78 -10.32
C GLY A 134 14.29 -8.99 -11.34
N LEU A 135 14.12 -7.69 -11.31
CA LEU A 135 14.74 -6.75 -12.23
C LEU A 135 16.22 -6.57 -11.92
N LEU A 136 17.08 -6.79 -12.90
CA LEU A 136 18.53 -6.77 -12.74
C LEU A 136 19.11 -5.42 -13.19
N SER A 137 19.12 -4.44 -12.31
CA SER A 137 19.76 -3.13 -12.53
C SER A 137 20.06 -2.40 -11.22
N ASP A 138 20.69 -1.24 -11.31
CA ASP A 138 20.89 -0.27 -10.22
C ASP A 138 19.95 0.95 -10.34
N GLY A 139 18.89 0.86 -11.16
CA GLY A 139 17.94 1.94 -11.41
C GLY A 139 17.12 2.35 -10.19
N ASN A 140 17.03 1.48 -9.17
CA ASN A 140 16.43 1.76 -7.86
C ASN A 140 14.96 2.21 -7.91
N VAL A 141 14.23 1.80 -8.96
CA VAL A 141 12.77 2.05 -9.12
C VAL A 141 11.96 0.84 -8.67
N HIS A 142 12.29 -0.35 -9.13
CA HIS A 142 11.62 -1.60 -8.78
C HIS A 142 12.47 -2.52 -7.91
N SER A 143 13.77 -2.48 -8.10
CA SER A 143 14.77 -3.33 -7.45
C SER A 143 16.12 -2.63 -7.40
N HIS A 144 17.08 -3.23 -6.73
CA HIS A 144 18.48 -2.83 -6.81
C HIS A 144 19.38 -4.07 -6.79
N ILE A 145 20.37 -4.13 -7.68
CA ILE A 145 21.28 -5.28 -7.83
C ILE A 145 22.02 -5.62 -6.53
N SER A 146 22.32 -4.62 -5.68
CA SER A 146 22.98 -4.85 -4.39
C SER A 146 22.10 -5.62 -3.40
N HIS A 147 20.77 -5.53 -3.51
CA HIS A 147 19.85 -6.35 -2.71
C HIS A 147 20.01 -7.82 -3.06
N LEU A 148 20.00 -8.14 -4.37
CA LEU A 148 20.25 -9.50 -4.85
C LEU A 148 21.61 -10.03 -4.37
N PHE A 149 22.69 -9.22 -4.44
CA PHE A 149 24.01 -9.63 -3.98
C PHE A 149 23.99 -9.96 -2.48
N SER A 150 23.33 -9.14 -1.66
CA SER A 150 23.19 -9.40 -0.23
C SER A 150 22.41 -10.68 0.07
N LEU A 151 21.34 -10.96 -0.70
CA LEU A 151 20.56 -12.19 -0.58
C LEU A 151 21.40 -13.43 -0.98
N LEU A 152 22.24 -13.33 -2.02
CA LEU A 152 23.15 -14.39 -2.45
C LEU A 152 24.23 -14.68 -1.40
N ASP A 153 24.85 -13.63 -0.82
CA ASP A 153 25.83 -13.76 0.25
C ASP A 153 25.25 -14.47 1.46
N GLU A 154 24.05 -14.08 1.87
CA GLU A 154 23.39 -14.69 3.03
C GLU A 154 22.95 -16.13 2.74
N ALA A 155 22.40 -16.42 1.55
CA ALA A 155 22.03 -17.78 1.15
C ALA A 155 23.25 -18.75 1.24
N LYS A 156 24.43 -18.29 0.82
CA LYS A 156 25.67 -19.06 0.97
C LYS A 156 26.03 -19.25 2.44
N SER A 157 25.93 -18.21 3.25
CA SER A 157 26.27 -18.27 4.68
C SER A 157 25.36 -19.22 5.47
N GLU A 158 24.09 -19.36 5.04
CA GLU A 158 23.10 -20.27 5.62
C GLU A 158 23.14 -21.70 5.02
N ASN A 159 24.19 -22.01 4.24
CA ASN A 159 24.42 -23.32 3.63
C ASN A 159 23.34 -23.78 2.63
N VAL A 160 22.67 -22.86 1.94
CA VAL A 160 21.89 -23.19 0.75
C VAL A 160 22.84 -23.76 -0.30
N LYS A 161 22.49 -24.90 -0.88
CA LYS A 161 23.39 -25.62 -1.80
C LYS A 161 23.29 -25.14 -3.24
N GLU A 162 22.06 -24.89 -3.67
CA GLU A 162 21.77 -24.51 -5.05
C GLU A 162 20.93 -23.23 -5.11
N VAL A 163 21.39 -22.27 -5.88
CA VAL A 163 20.69 -21.01 -6.14
C VAL A 163 20.50 -20.80 -7.63
N ARG A 164 19.33 -20.33 -8.04
CA ARG A 164 19.00 -20.01 -9.43
C ARG A 164 18.47 -18.58 -9.51
N VAL A 165 19.00 -17.79 -10.42
CA VAL A 165 18.61 -16.40 -10.61
C VAL A 165 17.90 -16.24 -11.94
N HIS A 166 16.68 -15.71 -11.90
CA HIS A 166 15.85 -15.42 -13.07
C HIS A 166 15.82 -13.91 -13.26
N ILE A 167 16.47 -13.43 -14.30
CA ILE A 167 16.73 -12.00 -14.49
C ILE A 167 15.70 -11.35 -15.40
N LEU A 168 15.15 -10.23 -14.96
CA LEU A 168 14.36 -9.35 -15.80
C LEU A 168 15.28 -8.21 -16.27
N LEU A 169 15.34 -8.01 -17.59
CA LEU A 169 16.22 -6.99 -18.18
C LEU A 169 15.51 -5.64 -18.14
N ASP A 170 16.25 -4.63 -17.72
CA ASP A 170 15.74 -3.27 -17.54
C ASP A 170 15.79 -2.49 -18.88
N GLY A 171 16.63 -1.49 -19.04
CA GLY A 171 16.67 -0.63 -20.23
C GLY A 171 15.56 0.44 -20.26
N ARG A 172 14.96 0.73 -19.08
CA ARG A 172 13.99 1.79 -18.88
C ARG A 172 14.34 2.71 -17.72
N ASP A 173 14.70 2.13 -16.58
CA ASP A 173 15.10 2.88 -15.39
C ASP A 173 16.62 3.12 -15.38
N VAL A 174 17.30 2.53 -16.34
CA VAL A 174 18.73 2.69 -16.67
C VAL A 174 18.88 2.81 -18.18
N ASP A 175 20.12 3.02 -18.69
CA ASP A 175 20.40 3.07 -20.13
C ASP A 175 19.79 1.87 -20.88
N GLU A 176 19.17 2.14 -22.01
CA GLU A 176 18.34 1.20 -22.80
C GLU A 176 19.08 -0.03 -23.31
N THR A 177 20.43 -0.01 -23.30
CA THR A 177 21.30 -1.10 -23.77
C THR A 177 22.31 -1.57 -22.73
N SER A 178 22.05 -1.30 -21.45
CA SER A 178 22.98 -1.58 -20.34
C SER A 178 22.89 -2.98 -19.74
N ALA A 179 22.00 -3.87 -20.20
CA ALA A 179 21.77 -5.19 -19.59
C ALA A 179 23.04 -6.02 -19.44
N LEU A 180 23.95 -6.02 -20.44
CA LEU A 180 25.20 -6.77 -20.37
C LEU A 180 26.11 -6.30 -19.23
N LYS A 181 26.10 -5.01 -18.86
CA LYS A 181 26.82 -4.50 -17.68
C LYS A 181 26.36 -5.24 -16.41
N TYR A 182 25.07 -5.30 -16.19
CA TYR A 182 24.51 -5.92 -14.97
C TYR A 182 24.61 -7.45 -14.98
N VAL A 183 24.45 -8.08 -16.14
CA VAL A 183 24.68 -9.52 -16.30
C VAL A 183 26.13 -9.88 -15.97
N ASN A 184 27.11 -9.14 -16.45
CA ASN A 184 28.50 -9.38 -16.14
C ASN A 184 28.79 -9.17 -14.63
N MET A 185 28.25 -8.12 -14.02
CA MET A 185 28.37 -7.92 -12.56
C MET A 185 27.79 -9.09 -11.76
N LEU A 186 26.65 -9.64 -12.19
CA LEU A 186 26.06 -10.81 -11.54
C LEU A 186 26.89 -12.06 -11.77
N GLU A 187 27.34 -12.33 -12.99
CA GLU A 187 28.20 -13.51 -13.29
C GLU A 187 29.52 -13.47 -12.49
N ASP A 188 30.16 -12.29 -12.38
CA ASP A 188 31.35 -12.12 -11.56
C ASP A 188 31.05 -12.43 -10.07
N LYS A 189 29.93 -11.96 -9.55
CA LYS A 189 29.47 -12.27 -8.19
C LYS A 189 29.19 -13.76 -7.99
N LEU A 190 28.50 -14.39 -8.91
CA LEU A 190 28.23 -15.83 -8.87
C LEU A 190 29.52 -16.66 -8.93
N LYS A 191 30.50 -16.25 -9.74
CA LYS A 191 31.82 -16.89 -9.83
C LYS A 191 32.60 -16.76 -8.52
N GLU A 192 32.54 -15.61 -7.84
CA GLU A 192 33.14 -15.40 -6.51
C GLU A 192 32.52 -16.34 -5.46
N LEU A 193 31.20 -16.52 -5.50
CA LEU A 193 30.48 -17.30 -4.50
C LEU A 193 30.55 -18.81 -4.71
N ASN A 194 30.61 -19.28 -5.95
CA ASN A 194 30.57 -20.72 -6.28
C ASN A 194 31.79 -21.47 -5.76
N ASP A 195 31.53 -22.60 -5.11
CA ASP A 195 32.54 -23.54 -4.61
C ASP A 195 31.98 -24.98 -4.60
N SER A 196 32.64 -25.91 -3.92
CA SER A 196 32.19 -27.32 -3.82
C SER A 196 30.86 -27.50 -3.09
N ASN A 197 30.42 -26.53 -2.31
CA ASN A 197 29.23 -26.61 -1.45
C ASN A 197 28.10 -25.65 -1.88
N PHE A 198 28.40 -24.70 -2.76
CA PHE A 198 27.45 -23.68 -3.24
C PHE A 198 27.49 -23.57 -4.76
N ASN A 199 26.34 -23.76 -5.40
CA ASN A 199 26.18 -23.68 -6.86
C ASN A 199 25.09 -22.69 -7.25
N ALA A 200 25.47 -21.49 -7.64
CA ALA A 200 24.57 -20.44 -8.08
C ALA A 200 24.76 -20.14 -9.58
N LYS A 201 23.64 -20.01 -10.32
CA LYS A 201 23.66 -19.77 -11.77
C LYS A 201 22.49 -18.85 -12.17
N ILE A 202 22.67 -18.08 -13.24
CA ILE A 202 21.54 -17.53 -13.99
C ILE A 202 20.80 -18.69 -14.66
N ALA A 203 19.48 -18.70 -14.55
CA ALA A 203 18.65 -19.80 -15.06
C ALA A 203 17.76 -19.39 -16.25
N SER A 204 17.26 -18.18 -16.25
CA SER A 204 16.41 -17.66 -17.32
C SER A 204 16.35 -16.14 -17.28
N GLY A 205 15.79 -15.53 -18.31
CA GLY A 205 15.56 -14.10 -18.33
C GLY A 205 14.72 -13.61 -19.49
N GLY A 206 14.60 -12.29 -19.60
CA GLY A 206 13.91 -11.58 -20.67
C GLY A 206 13.60 -10.14 -20.30
N GLY A 207 13.22 -9.33 -21.27
CA GLY A 207 12.89 -7.94 -21.10
C GLY A 207 11.64 -7.72 -20.23
N ARG A 208 11.73 -6.77 -19.29
CA ARG A 208 10.63 -6.43 -18.35
C ARG A 208 9.31 -6.06 -19.02
N MET A 209 9.32 -5.69 -20.30
CA MET A 209 8.12 -5.37 -21.07
C MET A 209 7.63 -6.55 -21.93
N LYS A 210 8.27 -7.72 -21.81
CA LYS A 210 7.91 -8.96 -22.54
C LYS A 210 7.44 -10.07 -21.62
N ILE A 211 7.95 -10.11 -20.38
CA ILE A 211 7.64 -11.18 -19.43
C ILE A 211 7.45 -10.62 -18.02
N THR A 212 6.63 -11.27 -17.23
CA THR A 212 6.50 -11.17 -15.76
C THR A 212 5.98 -9.85 -15.23
N MET A 213 6.56 -8.71 -15.64
CA MET A 213 6.35 -7.40 -15.03
C MET A 213 5.17 -6.65 -15.67
N ASP A 214 4.02 -7.28 -15.84
CA ASP A 214 2.78 -6.58 -16.13
C ASP A 214 2.33 -5.75 -14.93
N ARG A 215 1.42 -4.82 -15.14
CA ARG A 215 0.78 -4.04 -14.09
C ARG A 215 -0.69 -3.77 -14.42
N TYR A 216 -1.49 -3.65 -13.38
CA TYR A 216 -2.92 -3.34 -13.49
C TYR A 216 -3.73 -4.41 -14.22
N GLU A 217 -3.24 -5.65 -14.19
CA GLU A 217 -3.85 -6.80 -14.86
C GLU A 217 -4.10 -6.57 -16.37
N ALA A 218 -3.27 -5.75 -16.99
CA ALA A 218 -3.44 -5.31 -18.38
C ALA A 218 -3.07 -6.40 -19.40
N ASN A 219 -2.17 -7.31 -19.04
CA ASN A 219 -1.65 -8.33 -19.97
C ASN A 219 -1.20 -9.62 -19.25
N TRP A 220 -2.16 -10.46 -18.89
CA TRP A 220 -1.87 -11.76 -18.26
C TRP A 220 -1.06 -12.73 -19.14
N ASP A 221 -1.06 -12.56 -20.46
CA ASP A 221 -0.20 -13.38 -21.36
C ASP A 221 1.28 -13.06 -21.15
N MET A 222 1.62 -11.81 -20.82
CA MET A 222 2.97 -11.41 -20.44
C MET A 222 3.41 -12.07 -19.13
N VAL A 223 2.54 -12.14 -18.13
CA VAL A 223 2.80 -12.82 -16.86
C VAL A 223 2.92 -14.33 -17.08
N LYS A 224 2.03 -14.91 -17.89
CA LYS A 224 2.08 -16.31 -18.29
C LYS A 224 3.40 -16.66 -18.99
N LYS A 225 3.87 -15.82 -19.90
CA LYS A 225 5.14 -16.01 -20.58
C LYS A 225 6.31 -16.00 -19.58
N GLY A 226 6.26 -15.13 -18.58
CA GLY A 226 7.22 -15.16 -17.46
C GLY A 226 7.14 -16.44 -16.65
N TRP A 227 5.93 -16.92 -16.35
CA TRP A 227 5.69 -18.20 -15.68
C TRP A 227 6.28 -19.37 -16.48
N ASP A 228 5.95 -19.46 -17.77
CA ASP A 228 6.48 -20.49 -18.66
C ASP A 228 8.02 -20.49 -18.67
N THR A 229 8.63 -19.30 -18.69
CA THR A 229 10.09 -19.13 -18.75
C THR A 229 10.77 -19.47 -17.42
N HIS A 230 10.33 -18.89 -16.31
CA HIS A 230 11.00 -19.00 -15.02
C HIS A 230 10.63 -20.29 -14.29
N VAL A 231 9.33 -20.65 -14.30
CA VAL A 231 8.83 -21.80 -13.55
C VAL A 231 8.96 -23.08 -14.33
N LEU A 232 8.48 -23.10 -15.58
CA LEU A 232 8.44 -24.33 -16.38
C LEU A 232 9.73 -24.56 -17.18
N GLY A 233 10.61 -23.57 -17.31
CA GLY A 233 11.83 -23.63 -18.11
C GLY A 233 11.53 -23.73 -19.61
N ILE A 234 10.44 -23.12 -20.07
CA ILE A 234 10.01 -23.10 -21.47
C ILE A 234 10.44 -21.79 -22.13
N GLY A 235 11.27 -21.87 -23.15
CA GLY A 235 11.78 -20.73 -23.90
C GLY A 235 12.91 -21.13 -24.85
N ARG A 236 13.42 -20.17 -25.60
CA ARG A 236 14.60 -20.39 -26.43
C ARG A 236 15.81 -20.61 -25.54
N GLY A 237 16.51 -21.75 -25.77
CA GLY A 237 17.68 -22.15 -25.00
C GLY A 237 18.97 -21.47 -25.47
N PHE A 238 19.80 -21.06 -24.48
CA PHE A 238 21.12 -20.49 -24.69
C PHE A 238 22.09 -21.03 -23.64
N THR A 239 23.39 -20.97 -23.91
CA THR A 239 24.41 -21.43 -22.95
C THR A 239 24.76 -20.38 -21.90
N SER A 240 24.45 -19.10 -22.19
CA SER A 240 24.64 -17.96 -21.26
C SER A 240 23.65 -16.83 -21.51
N ALA A 241 23.44 -15.99 -20.50
CA ALA A 241 22.60 -14.80 -20.62
C ALA A 241 23.22 -13.76 -21.59
N GLN A 242 24.55 -13.67 -21.64
CA GLN A 242 25.26 -12.80 -22.58
C GLN A 242 24.97 -13.20 -24.03
N GLU A 243 25.05 -14.50 -24.32
CA GLU A 243 24.74 -15.05 -25.66
C GLU A 243 23.28 -14.71 -26.05
N ALA A 244 22.34 -14.94 -25.15
CA ALA A 244 20.93 -14.64 -25.37
C ALA A 244 20.69 -13.17 -25.74
N ILE A 245 21.22 -12.26 -24.92
CA ILE A 245 21.05 -10.80 -25.10
C ILE A 245 21.67 -10.36 -26.43
N GLN A 246 22.91 -10.79 -26.73
CA GLN A 246 23.59 -10.42 -27.97
C GLN A 246 22.88 -10.97 -29.21
N THR A 247 22.42 -12.22 -29.14
CA THR A 247 21.67 -12.85 -30.24
C THR A 247 20.38 -12.08 -30.51
N TYR A 248 19.57 -11.81 -29.48
CA TYR A 248 18.32 -11.07 -29.67
C TYR A 248 18.54 -9.64 -30.15
N ARG A 249 19.54 -8.92 -29.61
CA ARG A 249 19.88 -7.58 -30.12
C ARG A 249 20.24 -7.59 -31.60
N ASN A 250 21.00 -8.58 -32.05
CA ASN A 250 21.37 -8.73 -33.45
C ASN A 250 20.20 -9.12 -34.36
N GLU A 251 19.27 -9.91 -33.86
CA GLU A 251 18.10 -10.36 -34.62
C GLU A 251 16.98 -9.33 -34.70
N THR A 252 16.74 -8.59 -33.61
CA THR A 252 15.53 -7.77 -33.48
C THR A 252 15.80 -6.26 -33.45
N HIS A 253 17.02 -5.83 -33.12
CA HIS A 253 17.42 -4.42 -32.96
C HIS A 253 16.58 -3.62 -31.94
N VAL A 254 15.96 -4.31 -30.97
CA VAL A 254 15.19 -3.67 -29.90
C VAL A 254 16.05 -3.41 -28.67
N ILE A 255 15.59 -2.50 -27.81
CA ILE A 255 16.23 -2.19 -26.53
C ILE A 255 16.00 -3.30 -25.50
N ASP A 256 16.75 -3.31 -24.42
CA ASP A 256 16.81 -4.43 -23.47
C ASP A 256 15.47 -4.78 -22.82
N GLN A 257 14.65 -3.78 -22.49
CA GLN A 257 13.32 -4.02 -21.91
C GLN A 257 12.37 -4.79 -22.83
N ASP A 258 12.65 -4.81 -24.15
CA ASP A 258 11.82 -5.44 -25.17
C ASP A 258 12.43 -6.72 -25.73
N LEU A 259 13.56 -7.21 -25.20
CA LEU A 259 14.15 -8.48 -25.57
C LEU A 259 13.26 -9.67 -25.15
N ASP A 260 13.19 -10.68 -26.00
CA ASP A 260 12.34 -11.84 -25.73
C ASP A 260 12.86 -12.71 -24.56
N SER A 261 12.03 -13.64 -24.11
CA SER A 261 12.39 -14.57 -23.04
C SER A 261 13.42 -15.60 -23.48
N PHE A 262 14.28 -16.01 -22.56
CA PHE A 262 15.29 -17.05 -22.78
C PHE A 262 15.46 -17.94 -21.55
N VAL A 263 15.96 -19.14 -21.78
CA VAL A 263 16.27 -20.13 -20.75
C VAL A 263 17.73 -20.57 -20.93
N ILE A 264 18.46 -20.66 -19.81
CA ILE A 264 19.83 -21.21 -19.83
C ILE A 264 19.73 -22.73 -19.77
N VAL A 265 20.44 -23.38 -20.69
CA VAL A 265 20.43 -24.83 -20.83
C VAL A 265 21.83 -25.44 -20.64
N ASP A 266 21.83 -26.69 -20.19
CA ASP A 266 23.05 -27.50 -20.09
C ASP A 266 23.51 -28.02 -21.49
N GLU A 267 24.62 -28.73 -21.53
CA GLU A 267 25.16 -29.32 -22.75
C GLU A 267 24.21 -30.30 -23.44
N LYS A 268 23.20 -30.81 -22.75
CA LYS A 268 22.16 -31.70 -23.25
C LYS A 268 20.90 -30.97 -23.70
N GLY A 269 20.87 -29.65 -23.54
CA GLY A 269 19.71 -28.82 -23.85
C GLY A 269 18.63 -28.78 -22.77
N ASN A 270 18.91 -29.25 -21.54
CA ASN A 270 17.96 -29.20 -20.45
C ASN A 270 18.07 -27.85 -19.70
N PRO A 271 16.94 -27.24 -19.29
CA PRO A 271 16.96 -26.03 -18.45
C PRO A 271 17.73 -26.26 -17.15
N VAL A 272 18.66 -25.34 -16.80
CA VAL A 272 19.53 -25.51 -15.62
C VAL A 272 18.81 -25.13 -14.31
N GLY A 273 17.61 -24.56 -14.36
CA GLY A 273 16.98 -24.05 -13.14
C GLY A 273 15.49 -23.78 -13.25
N LYS A 274 14.70 -24.72 -13.80
CA LYS A 274 13.23 -24.66 -13.62
C LYS A 274 12.89 -24.82 -12.14
N ILE A 275 11.77 -24.27 -11.72
CA ILE A 275 11.26 -24.35 -10.36
C ILE A 275 10.54 -25.68 -10.15
N GLU A 276 10.82 -26.36 -9.06
CA GLU A 276 10.31 -27.70 -8.75
C GLU A 276 9.70 -27.76 -7.33
N ASP A 277 9.08 -28.90 -6.99
CA ASP A 277 8.55 -29.11 -5.65
C ASP A 277 9.69 -29.04 -4.60
N ASN A 278 9.43 -28.36 -3.48
CA ASN A 278 10.34 -28.05 -2.36
C ASN A 278 11.40 -26.98 -2.66
N ASP A 279 11.22 -26.20 -3.72
CA ASP A 279 12.03 -25.02 -3.97
C ASP A 279 11.44 -23.79 -3.26
N SER A 280 12.31 -22.88 -2.82
CA SER A 280 11.93 -21.56 -2.32
C SER A 280 12.11 -20.50 -3.40
N VAL A 281 11.15 -19.59 -3.52
CA VAL A 281 11.15 -18.54 -4.56
C VAL A 281 11.02 -17.19 -3.90
N ILE A 282 11.94 -16.29 -4.20
CA ILE A 282 11.94 -14.91 -3.70
C ILE A 282 11.87 -13.96 -4.90
N PHE A 283 10.81 -13.15 -4.94
CA PHE A 283 10.73 -12.04 -5.88
C PHE A 283 11.38 -10.80 -5.25
N PHE A 284 12.58 -10.43 -5.72
CA PHE A 284 13.41 -9.42 -5.03
C PHE A 284 13.13 -7.96 -5.43
N ASN A 285 12.10 -7.69 -6.21
CA ASN A 285 11.62 -6.33 -6.40
C ASN A 285 10.95 -5.83 -5.12
N PHE A 286 11.19 -4.57 -4.75
CA PHE A 286 10.54 -3.94 -3.60
C PHE A 286 9.29 -3.14 -3.98
N ARG A 287 9.13 -2.77 -5.26
CA ARG A 287 7.96 -2.04 -5.75
C ARG A 287 6.87 -3.01 -6.20
N GLY A 288 5.64 -2.79 -5.69
CA GLY A 288 4.53 -3.73 -5.84
C GLY A 288 3.82 -3.70 -7.19
N ASP A 289 3.71 -2.53 -7.87
CA ASP A 289 2.87 -2.32 -9.05
C ASP A 289 3.08 -3.33 -10.20
N ARG A 290 4.29 -3.87 -10.35
CA ARG A 290 4.66 -4.88 -11.35
C ARG A 290 5.07 -6.23 -10.73
N ALA A 291 4.72 -6.45 -9.48
CA ALA A 291 5.02 -7.67 -8.73
C ALA A 291 3.74 -8.43 -8.34
N LEU A 292 2.59 -7.76 -8.35
CA LEU A 292 1.32 -8.31 -7.87
C LEU A 292 0.87 -9.51 -8.67
N GLU A 293 0.86 -9.43 -10.00
CA GLU A 293 0.29 -10.49 -10.84
C GLU A 293 1.09 -11.79 -10.76
N ILE A 294 2.43 -11.71 -10.76
CA ILE A 294 3.26 -12.90 -10.57
C ILE A 294 3.12 -13.46 -9.15
N SER A 295 2.95 -12.59 -8.14
CA SER A 295 2.71 -13.02 -6.77
C SER A 295 1.36 -13.71 -6.63
N LYS A 296 0.29 -13.21 -7.27
CA LYS A 296 -1.00 -13.90 -7.37
C LYS A 296 -0.85 -15.29 -7.99
N ALA A 297 -0.05 -15.39 -9.06
CA ALA A 297 0.18 -16.67 -9.73
C ALA A 297 0.89 -17.69 -8.82
N PHE A 298 1.72 -17.28 -7.85
CA PHE A 298 2.33 -18.19 -6.88
C PHE A 298 1.40 -18.48 -5.68
N ASP A 299 0.71 -17.47 -5.14
CA ASP A 299 0.04 -17.52 -3.84
C ASP A 299 -1.42 -17.99 -3.89
N GLU A 300 -2.15 -17.70 -4.99
CA GLU A 300 -3.57 -18.02 -5.06
C GLU A 300 -3.79 -19.50 -5.40
N LYS A 301 -4.56 -20.20 -4.56
CA LYS A 301 -4.94 -21.61 -4.82
C LYS A 301 -5.88 -21.71 -6.02
N ASP A 302 -6.87 -20.84 -6.08
CA ASP A 302 -7.92 -20.83 -7.10
C ASP A 302 -7.61 -19.84 -8.25
N PHE A 303 -6.35 -19.71 -8.62
CA PHE A 303 -5.89 -18.83 -9.69
C PHE A 303 -6.41 -19.29 -11.05
N THR A 304 -7.05 -18.40 -11.79
CA THR A 304 -7.76 -18.71 -13.06
C THR A 304 -7.28 -17.90 -14.27
N LYS A 305 -6.36 -16.96 -14.10
CA LYS A 305 -5.97 -16.04 -15.18
C LYS A 305 -5.22 -16.73 -16.33
N PHE A 306 -4.48 -17.80 -16.02
CA PHE A 306 -3.85 -18.69 -17.00
C PHE A 306 -3.60 -20.09 -16.42
N ASN A 307 -3.34 -21.06 -17.30
CA ASN A 307 -2.99 -22.42 -16.87
C ASN A 307 -1.53 -22.47 -16.38
N ARG A 308 -1.34 -22.69 -15.07
CA ARG A 308 -0.02 -22.82 -14.43
C ARG A 308 0.65 -24.19 -14.64
N GLY A 309 -0.04 -25.14 -15.23
CA GLY A 309 0.39 -26.55 -15.28
C GLY A 309 0.13 -27.26 -13.94
N LYS A 310 1.05 -28.15 -13.53
CA LYS A 310 1.01 -28.79 -12.21
C LYS A 310 1.18 -27.74 -11.11
N LEU A 311 0.31 -27.75 -10.11
CA LEU A 311 0.51 -26.95 -8.92
C LEU A 311 1.74 -27.47 -8.16
N LEU A 312 2.77 -26.63 -8.04
CA LEU A 312 4.01 -26.96 -7.36
C LEU A 312 3.89 -26.68 -5.86
N ASN A 313 4.54 -27.52 -5.04
CA ASN A 313 4.73 -27.25 -3.63
C ASN A 313 5.98 -26.40 -3.43
N VAL A 314 5.85 -25.08 -3.59
CA VAL A 314 6.93 -24.10 -3.42
C VAL A 314 6.60 -23.15 -2.29
N MET A 315 7.63 -22.58 -1.66
CA MET A 315 7.47 -21.48 -0.70
C MET A 315 7.85 -20.17 -1.41
N TYR A 316 6.86 -19.30 -1.62
CA TYR A 316 7.03 -18.02 -2.31
C TYR A 316 7.02 -16.84 -1.33
N ALA A 317 7.91 -15.88 -1.53
CA ALA A 317 7.93 -14.63 -0.78
C ALA A 317 8.32 -13.43 -1.68
N GLY A 318 7.77 -12.26 -1.37
CA GLY A 318 8.22 -10.99 -1.90
C GLY A 318 9.25 -10.30 -1.01
N MET A 319 9.86 -9.22 -1.50
CA MET A 319 10.68 -8.33 -0.66
C MET A 319 9.86 -7.61 0.40
N LEU A 320 8.67 -7.13 0.00
CA LEU A 320 7.65 -6.50 0.81
C LEU A 320 6.31 -7.18 0.57
N GLN A 321 5.32 -6.90 1.38
CA GLN A 321 3.93 -7.18 1.03
C GLN A 321 3.50 -6.11 0.02
N TYR A 322 3.17 -6.52 -1.21
CA TYR A 322 2.88 -5.59 -2.31
C TYR A 322 1.46 -5.05 -2.28
N ASP A 323 0.56 -5.79 -1.65
CA ASP A 323 -0.82 -5.41 -1.42
C ASP A 323 -1.24 -5.93 -0.04
N SER A 324 -1.44 -5.04 0.90
CA SER A 324 -1.78 -5.37 2.28
C SER A 324 -3.27 -5.74 2.43
N ASP A 325 -4.14 -5.22 1.59
CA ASP A 325 -5.57 -5.48 1.61
C ASP A 325 -5.86 -6.90 1.13
N LEU A 326 -5.23 -7.28 0.01
CA LEU A 326 -5.29 -8.63 -0.54
C LEU A 326 -4.32 -9.61 0.14
N LYS A 327 -3.42 -9.12 1.00
CA LYS A 327 -2.35 -9.89 1.66
C LYS A 327 -1.47 -10.65 0.66
N ILE A 328 -1.01 -9.94 -0.36
CA ILE A 328 -0.18 -10.47 -1.46
C ILE A 328 1.18 -9.76 -1.49
N PRO A 329 2.31 -10.51 -1.47
CA PRO A 329 2.37 -11.94 -1.20
C PRO A 329 2.07 -12.26 0.27
N LYS A 330 1.69 -13.52 0.54
CA LYS A 330 1.44 -13.99 1.92
C LYS A 330 2.68 -13.94 2.80
N LEU A 331 3.83 -14.23 2.22
CA LEU A 331 5.13 -14.17 2.88
C LEU A 331 5.98 -13.08 2.26
N TYR A 332 6.64 -12.31 3.09
CA TYR A 332 7.55 -11.25 2.66
C TYR A 332 8.72 -11.11 3.63
N LEU A 333 9.84 -10.57 3.14
CA LEU A 333 11.11 -10.55 3.88
C LEU A 333 11.24 -9.35 4.81
N THR A 334 10.71 -8.19 4.43
CA THR A 334 10.89 -6.94 5.17
C THR A 334 9.55 -6.47 5.73
N ASN A 335 9.48 -6.37 7.05
CA ASN A 335 8.29 -5.89 7.74
C ASN A 335 8.14 -4.37 7.59
N PRO A 336 6.89 -3.84 7.63
CA PRO A 336 6.66 -2.42 7.75
C PRO A 336 7.38 -1.81 8.95
N PRO A 337 7.89 -0.57 8.87
CA PRO A 337 8.58 0.06 9.97
C PRO A 337 7.62 0.40 11.10
N LYS A 338 8.09 0.38 12.36
CA LYS A 338 7.35 0.96 13.49
C LYS A 338 7.55 2.48 13.49
N ILE A 339 6.50 3.20 13.15
CA ILE A 339 6.50 4.67 13.11
C ILE A 339 6.20 5.21 14.51
N LYS A 340 6.92 6.25 14.91
CA LYS A 340 6.76 6.93 16.21
C LYS A 340 6.14 8.31 16.01
N ASN A 341 5.74 8.91 17.13
CA ASN A 341 5.13 10.24 17.16
C ASN A 341 3.85 10.28 16.30
N THR A 342 2.96 9.33 16.54
CA THR A 342 1.66 9.27 15.87
C THR A 342 0.68 10.27 16.46
N LEU A 343 -0.41 10.55 15.76
CA LEU A 343 -1.46 11.44 16.26
C LEU A 343 -2.03 10.93 17.58
N THR A 344 -2.36 9.64 17.69
CA THR A 344 -2.85 9.05 18.95
C THR A 344 -1.84 9.21 20.09
N GLU A 345 -0.53 9.02 19.82
CA GLU A 345 0.51 9.26 20.83
C GLU A 345 0.50 10.70 21.34
N GLU A 346 0.32 11.67 20.44
CA GLU A 346 0.23 13.08 20.84
C GLU A 346 -1.10 13.39 21.55
N LEU A 347 -2.23 12.91 21.03
CA LEU A 347 -3.55 13.14 21.65
C LEU A 347 -3.61 12.57 23.07
N CYS A 348 -2.98 11.43 23.33
CA CYS A 348 -2.88 10.85 24.68
C CYS A 348 -2.14 11.78 25.68
N LYS A 349 -1.15 12.57 25.24
CA LYS A 349 -0.44 13.54 26.10
C LYS A 349 -1.36 14.66 26.61
N TYR A 350 -2.40 14.97 25.84
CA TYR A 350 -3.41 15.97 26.19
C TYR A 350 -4.69 15.37 26.79
N ASN A 351 -4.67 14.07 27.15
CA ASN A 351 -5.81 13.32 27.70
C ASN A 351 -7.04 13.32 26.78
N ILE A 352 -6.86 13.43 25.48
CA ILE A 352 -7.94 13.35 24.48
C ILE A 352 -8.38 11.90 24.33
N ARG A 353 -9.69 11.66 24.50
CA ARG A 353 -10.30 10.32 24.46
C ARG A 353 -10.67 9.97 23.04
N GLU A 354 -10.18 8.84 22.57
CA GLU A 354 -10.32 8.38 21.19
C GLU A 354 -11.30 7.22 21.05
N TYR A 355 -12.01 7.21 19.94
CA TYR A 355 -12.84 6.10 19.50
C TYR A 355 -12.54 5.74 18.04
N ALA A 356 -12.22 4.48 17.77
CA ALA A 356 -11.97 3.99 16.41
C ALA A 356 -12.92 2.84 16.09
N ILE A 357 -13.54 2.89 14.91
CA ILE A 357 -14.48 1.88 14.45
C ILE A 357 -14.32 1.57 12.97
N SER A 358 -14.38 0.30 12.64
CA SER A 358 -14.59 -0.22 11.29
C SER A 358 -15.09 -1.66 11.37
N GLU A 359 -15.43 -2.25 10.22
CA GLU A 359 -15.64 -3.70 10.16
C GLU A 359 -14.31 -4.46 9.99
N THR A 360 -14.37 -5.80 10.13
CA THR A 360 -13.20 -6.69 10.16
C THR A 360 -12.15 -6.39 9.09
N GLN A 361 -12.57 -6.03 7.87
CA GLN A 361 -11.68 -5.81 6.74
C GLN A 361 -10.73 -4.62 6.92
N LYS A 362 -11.21 -3.56 7.59
CA LYS A 362 -10.45 -2.31 7.77
C LYS A 362 -10.24 -1.92 9.25
N TYR A 363 -10.55 -2.81 10.19
CA TYR A 363 -10.28 -2.59 11.61
C TYR A 363 -8.79 -2.33 11.90
N GLY A 364 -7.91 -3.12 11.28
CA GLY A 364 -6.46 -2.91 11.39
C GLY A 364 -5.99 -1.55 10.87
N HIS A 365 -6.70 -0.97 9.90
CA HIS A 365 -6.35 0.34 9.33
C HIS A 365 -6.64 1.49 10.28
N VAL A 366 -7.78 1.46 10.97
CA VAL A 366 -8.13 2.48 11.98
C VAL A 366 -7.45 2.26 13.34
N THR A 367 -6.68 1.19 13.51
CA THR A 367 -5.97 0.84 14.76
C THR A 367 -4.48 0.66 14.53
N TYR A 368 -4.04 -0.48 14.02
CA TYR A 368 -2.64 -0.87 13.83
C TYR A 368 -1.87 0.07 12.90
N PHE A 369 -2.36 0.24 11.67
CA PHE A 369 -1.69 1.11 10.69
C PHE A 369 -1.77 2.59 11.09
N TRP A 370 -2.91 3.02 11.59
CA TRP A 370 -3.08 4.37 12.16
C TRP A 370 -2.05 4.68 13.25
N ASN A 371 -1.77 3.70 14.11
CA ASN A 371 -0.80 3.83 15.21
C ASN A 371 0.64 3.52 14.78
N GLY A 372 0.98 3.68 13.50
CA GLY A 372 2.33 3.51 12.98
C GLY A 372 2.83 2.06 13.02
N ASN A 373 1.97 1.12 12.66
CA ASN A 373 2.23 -0.32 12.68
C ASN A 373 2.47 -0.88 14.09
N ARG A 374 1.73 -0.34 15.05
CA ARG A 374 1.75 -0.75 16.45
C ARG A 374 0.46 -1.46 16.83
N GLN A 375 0.58 -2.64 17.44
CA GLN A 375 -0.58 -3.45 17.88
C GLN A 375 -1.14 -2.98 19.24
N GLU A 376 -0.26 -2.59 20.14
CA GLU A 376 -0.66 -2.17 21.49
C GLU A 376 -1.15 -0.73 21.47
N LYS A 377 -2.18 -0.43 22.25
CA LYS A 377 -2.62 0.94 22.52
C LYS A 377 -1.52 1.76 23.19
N PHE A 378 -1.56 3.07 23.04
CA PHE A 378 -0.75 3.99 23.82
C PHE A 378 -1.34 4.16 25.23
N SER A 379 -2.69 4.16 25.35
CA SER A 379 -3.40 4.24 26.60
C SER A 379 -4.66 3.38 26.60
N GLU A 380 -4.77 2.43 27.52
CA GLU A 380 -5.99 1.61 27.68
C GLU A 380 -7.21 2.41 28.16
N GLU A 381 -6.97 3.57 28.81
CA GLU A 381 -8.04 4.41 29.35
C GLU A 381 -8.57 5.40 28.30
N LEU A 382 -7.70 5.86 27.39
CA LEU A 382 -8.04 6.92 26.42
C LEU A 382 -8.47 6.37 25.05
N GLU A 383 -8.10 5.16 24.71
CA GLU A 383 -8.37 4.57 23.39
C GLU A 383 -9.45 3.49 23.48
N THR A 384 -10.54 3.68 22.77
CA THR A 384 -11.59 2.66 22.58
C THR A 384 -11.66 2.23 21.14
N TYR A 385 -11.57 0.93 20.89
CA TYR A 385 -11.61 0.34 19.55
C TYR A 385 -12.78 -0.64 19.44
N LEU A 386 -13.60 -0.47 18.41
CA LEU A 386 -14.73 -1.35 18.13
C LEU A 386 -14.62 -1.94 16.72
N GLN A 387 -14.63 -3.26 16.65
CA GLN A 387 -14.77 -3.99 15.40
C GLN A 387 -16.22 -4.45 15.21
N ILE A 388 -16.76 -4.24 14.02
CA ILE A 388 -18.00 -4.84 13.56
C ILE A 388 -17.64 -6.05 12.69
N ASP A 389 -18.15 -7.22 13.02
CA ASP A 389 -17.83 -8.43 12.28
C ASP A 389 -18.42 -8.38 10.87
N SER A 390 -17.54 -8.56 9.86
CA SER A 390 -17.94 -8.63 8.45
C SER A 390 -18.73 -9.90 8.17
N ASP A 391 -19.67 -9.82 7.22
CA ASP A 391 -20.39 -11.00 6.74
C ASP A 391 -19.45 -11.92 5.92
N ASN A 392 -19.60 -13.22 6.06
CA ASN A 392 -18.83 -14.20 5.29
C ASN A 392 -19.47 -14.46 3.92
N ILE A 393 -19.57 -13.41 3.11
CA ILE A 393 -20.06 -13.48 1.72
C ILE A 393 -19.20 -12.59 0.84
N SER A 394 -19.27 -12.78 -0.48
CA SER A 394 -18.59 -11.88 -1.43
C SER A 394 -19.19 -10.47 -1.35
N PHE A 395 -18.32 -9.45 -1.33
CA PHE A 395 -18.71 -8.04 -1.11
C PHE A 395 -19.67 -7.50 -2.17
N ASP A 396 -19.58 -7.99 -3.42
CA ASP A 396 -20.51 -7.61 -4.49
C ASP A 396 -21.95 -8.11 -4.27
N LYS A 397 -22.16 -9.10 -3.39
CA LYS A 397 -23.50 -9.64 -3.06
C LYS A 397 -24.20 -8.85 -1.98
N LYS A 398 -23.46 -8.10 -1.18
CA LYS A 398 -23.97 -7.19 -0.15
C LYS A 398 -23.08 -5.94 -0.12
N PRO A 399 -23.21 -5.05 -1.12
CA PRO A 399 -22.31 -3.91 -1.28
C PRO A 399 -22.42 -2.85 -0.18
N GLU A 400 -23.52 -2.81 0.56
CA GLU A 400 -23.67 -2.00 1.77
C GLU A 400 -22.77 -2.47 2.92
N MET A 401 -22.27 -3.71 2.88
CA MET A 401 -21.41 -4.33 3.87
C MET A 401 -21.94 -4.10 5.31
N LYS A 402 -21.17 -3.45 6.18
CA LYS A 402 -21.57 -3.10 7.55
C LYS A 402 -21.68 -1.57 7.77
N ALA A 403 -21.84 -0.80 6.70
CA ALA A 403 -21.87 0.66 6.81
C ALA A 403 -22.99 1.17 7.74
N TYR A 404 -24.14 0.50 7.77
CA TYR A 404 -25.26 0.87 8.64
C TYR A 404 -24.96 0.59 10.11
N GLU A 405 -24.47 -0.61 10.43
CA GLU A 405 -24.11 -1.02 11.79
C GLU A 405 -22.95 -0.19 12.35
N ILE A 406 -21.93 0.09 11.53
CA ILE A 406 -20.83 1.00 11.88
C ILE A 406 -21.37 2.38 12.23
N THR A 407 -22.28 2.90 11.41
CA THR A 407 -22.86 4.24 11.63
C THR A 407 -23.73 4.27 12.89
N ASP A 408 -24.51 3.22 13.16
CA ASP A 408 -25.32 3.13 14.38
C ASP A 408 -24.47 3.21 15.64
N GLU A 409 -23.35 2.50 15.69
CA GLU A 409 -22.42 2.53 16.82
C GLU A 409 -21.66 3.85 16.90
N LEU A 410 -21.26 4.44 15.77
CA LEU A 410 -20.59 5.73 15.75
C LEU A 410 -21.51 6.86 16.24
N ILE A 411 -22.79 6.86 15.84
CA ILE A 411 -23.78 7.83 16.33
C ILE A 411 -23.95 7.70 17.85
N LYS A 412 -24.07 6.49 18.39
CA LYS A 412 -24.11 6.26 19.84
C LYS A 412 -22.85 6.80 20.55
N ALA A 413 -21.68 6.61 19.95
CA ALA A 413 -20.42 7.12 20.49
C ALA A 413 -20.42 8.65 20.52
N ILE A 414 -20.84 9.33 19.45
CA ILE A 414 -20.98 10.79 19.35
C ILE A 414 -21.97 11.31 20.40
N GLU A 415 -23.19 10.73 20.47
CA GLU A 415 -24.23 11.14 21.41
C GLU A 415 -23.84 10.91 22.87
N SER A 416 -22.95 9.96 23.13
CA SER A 416 -22.49 9.64 24.50
C SER A 416 -21.64 10.74 25.14
N LYS A 417 -21.02 11.61 24.35
CA LYS A 417 -20.06 12.64 24.80
C LYS A 417 -18.85 12.09 25.59
N LYS A 418 -18.54 10.80 25.40
CA LYS A 418 -17.43 10.13 26.08
C LYS A 418 -16.09 10.30 25.37
N TYR A 419 -16.11 10.70 24.11
CA TYR A 419 -14.96 10.75 23.23
C TYR A 419 -14.80 12.15 22.67
N ASP A 420 -13.56 12.55 22.46
CA ASP A 420 -13.20 13.87 21.93
C ASP A 420 -12.79 13.74 20.45
N PHE A 421 -12.13 12.62 20.08
CA PHE A 421 -11.76 12.29 18.72
C PHE A 421 -12.31 10.91 18.30
N LEU A 422 -13.14 10.90 17.27
CA LEU A 422 -13.73 9.68 16.74
C LEU A 422 -13.26 9.48 15.30
N ARG A 423 -12.83 8.27 14.94
CA ARG A 423 -12.46 7.92 13.56
C ARG A 423 -13.15 6.66 13.09
N VAL A 424 -13.59 6.69 11.83
CA VAL A 424 -14.27 5.59 11.17
C VAL A 424 -13.69 5.36 9.79
N ASN A 425 -13.62 4.09 9.37
CA ASN A 425 -13.39 3.72 7.98
C ASN A 425 -14.61 2.96 7.46
N TYR A 426 -15.13 3.39 6.31
CA TYR A 426 -16.13 2.69 5.52
C TYR A 426 -15.43 1.97 4.35
N PRO A 427 -15.26 0.65 4.40
CA PRO A 427 -14.47 -0.09 3.41
C PRO A 427 -15.18 -0.32 2.07
N ASN A 428 -16.41 0.13 1.93
CA ASN A 428 -17.31 -0.23 0.84
C ASN A 428 -16.76 0.08 -0.56
N GLY A 429 -16.24 1.28 -0.78
CA GLY A 429 -15.72 1.70 -2.09
C GLY A 429 -14.57 0.83 -2.56
N ASP A 430 -13.66 0.52 -1.65
CA ASP A 430 -12.48 -0.29 -1.92
C ASP A 430 -12.80 -1.78 -2.04
N MET A 431 -13.39 -2.38 -1.01
CA MET A 431 -13.61 -3.83 -0.97
C MET A 431 -14.58 -4.32 -2.05
N VAL A 432 -15.63 -3.54 -2.35
CA VAL A 432 -16.53 -3.85 -3.45
C VAL A 432 -15.86 -3.53 -4.80
N GLY A 433 -15.09 -2.44 -4.87
CA GLY A 433 -14.30 -2.07 -6.05
C GLY A 433 -13.36 -3.18 -6.51
N HIS A 434 -12.67 -3.82 -5.59
CA HIS A 434 -11.79 -4.97 -5.87
C HIS A 434 -12.50 -6.18 -6.49
N THR A 435 -13.82 -6.29 -6.37
CA THR A 435 -14.58 -7.35 -7.05
C THR A 435 -14.73 -7.13 -8.56
N GLY A 436 -14.46 -5.92 -9.06
CA GLY A 436 -14.69 -5.54 -10.45
C GLY A 436 -16.15 -5.40 -10.84
N ASN A 437 -17.09 -5.53 -9.89
CA ASN A 437 -18.52 -5.43 -10.14
C ASN A 437 -18.98 -3.97 -10.06
N TYR A 438 -19.05 -3.31 -11.20
CA TYR A 438 -19.38 -1.89 -11.32
C TYR A 438 -20.72 -1.50 -10.68
N GLU A 439 -21.79 -2.27 -10.93
CA GLU A 439 -23.13 -1.99 -10.39
C GLU A 439 -23.19 -2.17 -8.86
N ALA A 440 -22.43 -3.13 -8.34
CA ALA A 440 -22.30 -3.31 -6.90
C ALA A 440 -21.52 -2.16 -6.27
N THR A 441 -20.47 -1.68 -6.94
CA THR A 441 -19.65 -0.56 -6.44
C THR A 441 -20.46 0.74 -6.40
N ILE A 442 -21.34 1.01 -7.36
CA ILE A 442 -22.28 2.14 -7.28
C ILE A 442 -23.12 2.05 -6.00
N LYS A 443 -23.71 0.89 -5.69
CA LYS A 443 -24.51 0.70 -4.46
C LYS A 443 -23.68 0.84 -3.19
N ALA A 444 -22.41 0.42 -3.25
CA ALA A 444 -21.45 0.59 -2.15
C ALA A 444 -21.21 2.08 -1.83
N VAL A 445 -20.99 2.89 -2.86
CA VAL A 445 -20.82 4.35 -2.74
C VAL A 445 -22.09 5.01 -2.22
N GLU A 446 -23.28 4.63 -2.74
CA GLU A 446 -24.58 5.13 -2.29
C GLU A 446 -24.84 4.81 -0.81
N ALA A 447 -24.43 3.61 -0.34
CA ALA A 447 -24.56 3.24 1.07
C ALA A 447 -23.67 4.12 1.97
N VAL A 448 -22.45 4.43 1.54
CA VAL A 448 -21.55 5.37 2.26
C VAL A 448 -22.16 6.76 2.29
N ASP A 449 -22.61 7.30 1.16
CA ASP A 449 -23.24 8.62 1.09
C ASP A 449 -24.46 8.73 2.02
N TYR A 450 -25.33 7.74 2.03
CA TYR A 450 -26.50 7.71 2.92
C TYR A 450 -26.09 7.78 4.39
N ASN A 451 -25.06 7.03 4.78
CA ASN A 451 -24.57 7.00 6.15
C ASN A 451 -23.84 8.28 6.55
N ILE A 452 -23.15 8.95 5.62
CA ILE A 452 -22.62 10.31 5.83
C ILE A 452 -23.76 11.27 6.15
N GLY A 453 -24.88 11.22 5.43
CA GLY A 453 -26.06 12.03 5.72
C GLY A 453 -26.65 11.79 7.12
N ARG A 454 -26.56 10.56 7.65
CA ARG A 454 -26.93 10.25 9.04
C ARG A 454 -25.94 10.85 10.04
N LEU A 455 -24.63 10.76 9.76
CA LEU A 455 -23.59 11.34 10.59
C LEU A 455 -23.69 12.87 10.65
N MET A 456 -24.01 13.55 9.55
CA MET A 456 -24.22 14.99 9.53
C MET A 456 -25.22 15.43 10.60
N LYS A 457 -26.33 14.70 10.75
CA LYS A 457 -27.35 15.01 11.79
C LYS A 457 -26.81 14.81 13.20
N ALA A 458 -26.05 13.75 13.44
CA ALA A 458 -25.46 13.49 14.75
C ALA A 458 -24.39 14.54 15.10
N VAL A 459 -23.54 14.91 14.15
CA VAL A 459 -22.52 15.95 14.27
C VAL A 459 -23.16 17.31 14.56
N ASP A 460 -24.26 17.66 13.87
CA ASP A 460 -25.02 18.89 14.12
C ASP A 460 -25.59 18.94 15.53
N ASN A 461 -26.17 17.83 16.00
CA ASN A 461 -26.76 17.74 17.35
C ASN A 461 -25.67 17.79 18.42
N ALA A 462 -24.52 17.24 18.14
CA ALA A 462 -23.37 17.23 19.03
C ALA A 462 -22.58 18.55 19.04
N ASN A 463 -22.84 19.45 18.09
CA ASN A 463 -22.02 20.63 17.80
C ASN A 463 -20.55 20.26 17.53
N ALA A 464 -20.33 19.13 16.85
CA ALA A 464 -19.02 18.60 16.51
C ALA A 464 -18.53 19.11 15.14
N ILE A 465 -17.26 18.84 14.84
CA ILE A 465 -16.67 19.06 13.52
C ILE A 465 -16.45 17.69 12.87
N MET A 466 -16.83 17.54 11.60
CA MET A 466 -16.58 16.32 10.85
C MET A 466 -15.63 16.60 9.69
N ILE A 467 -14.55 15.81 9.60
CA ILE A 467 -13.64 15.76 8.46
C ILE A 467 -13.99 14.52 7.66
N ILE A 468 -14.20 14.67 6.36
CA ILE A 468 -14.52 13.58 5.45
C ILE A 468 -13.43 13.53 4.37
N LEU A 469 -12.84 12.36 4.17
CA LEU A 469 -11.80 12.14 3.17
C LEU A 469 -11.80 10.68 2.69
N ALA A 470 -10.92 10.35 1.76
CA ALA A 470 -10.58 8.98 1.43
C ALA A 470 -9.06 8.76 1.55
N ASP A 471 -8.65 7.54 1.73
CA ASP A 471 -7.25 7.13 1.91
C ASP A 471 -6.54 6.78 0.60
N HIS A 472 -7.28 6.43 -0.44
CA HIS A 472 -6.86 6.26 -1.83
C HIS A 472 -8.08 6.21 -2.78
N GLY A 473 -7.85 6.08 -4.08
CA GLY A 473 -8.88 5.87 -5.07
C GLY A 473 -8.97 4.40 -5.53
N ASN A 474 -10.17 3.99 -5.93
CA ASN A 474 -10.51 2.69 -6.51
C ASN A 474 -11.83 2.81 -7.31
N ALA A 475 -12.93 3.14 -6.64
CA ALA A 475 -14.29 3.12 -7.18
C ALA A 475 -14.54 4.13 -8.33
N GLU A 476 -13.74 5.17 -8.46
CA GLU A 476 -13.87 6.18 -9.51
C GLU A 476 -13.31 5.74 -10.87
N GLU A 477 -12.65 4.56 -10.95
CA GLU A 477 -12.07 4.05 -12.18
C GLU A 477 -12.17 2.51 -12.25
N MET A 478 -13.39 2.00 -12.47
CA MET A 478 -13.72 0.57 -12.46
C MET A 478 -13.51 -0.15 -13.79
N TYR A 479 -13.19 0.57 -14.87
CA TYR A 479 -12.89 0.00 -16.18
C TYR A 479 -11.58 0.53 -16.73
N GLN A 480 -10.88 -0.32 -17.49
CA GLN A 480 -9.68 0.09 -18.22
C GLN A 480 -10.05 1.12 -19.29
N LEU A 481 -9.38 2.29 -19.30
CA LEU A 481 -9.70 3.39 -20.21
C LEU A 481 -9.28 3.13 -21.67
N LYS A 482 -8.38 2.16 -21.92
CA LYS A 482 -7.82 1.89 -23.24
C LYS A 482 -8.78 1.19 -24.20
N ASP A 483 -9.69 0.36 -23.70
CA ASP A 483 -10.62 -0.47 -24.49
C ASP A 483 -12.07 -0.26 -24.01
N ARG A 484 -12.56 0.98 -24.14
CA ARG A 484 -13.87 1.41 -23.61
C ARG A 484 -15.04 0.52 -24.10
N ASP A 485 -14.99 0.03 -25.33
CA ASP A 485 -16.03 -0.84 -25.89
C ASP A 485 -16.11 -2.20 -25.19
N LYS A 486 -15.02 -2.69 -24.62
CA LYS A 486 -14.94 -4.01 -23.97
C LYS A 486 -15.34 -3.98 -22.50
N LYS A 487 -15.37 -2.81 -21.85
CA LYS A 487 -15.63 -2.65 -20.42
C LYS A 487 -14.84 -3.65 -19.55
N ILE A 488 -13.55 -3.72 -19.77
CA ILE A 488 -12.67 -4.63 -19.01
C ILE A 488 -12.57 -4.11 -17.58
N PRO A 489 -12.97 -4.90 -16.56
CA PRO A 489 -12.91 -4.47 -15.17
C PRO A 489 -11.48 -4.12 -14.76
N LYS A 490 -11.35 -3.04 -13.98
CA LYS A 490 -10.14 -2.67 -13.27
C LYS A 490 -10.40 -2.85 -11.78
N THR A 491 -9.60 -3.68 -11.13
CA THR A 491 -9.75 -4.03 -9.71
C THR A 491 -8.63 -3.46 -8.84
N SER A 492 -7.72 -2.68 -9.43
CA SER A 492 -6.60 -2.03 -8.74
C SER A 492 -6.96 -0.62 -8.29
N HIS A 493 -6.24 -0.12 -7.30
CA HIS A 493 -6.29 1.27 -6.88
C HIS A 493 -5.93 2.24 -8.01
N THR A 494 -6.04 3.54 -7.74
CA THR A 494 -5.74 4.60 -8.71
C THR A 494 -4.71 5.59 -8.17
N THR A 495 -4.20 6.44 -9.04
CA THR A 495 -3.38 7.61 -8.68
C THR A 495 -4.20 8.90 -8.67
N ASN A 496 -5.53 8.79 -8.64
CA ASN A 496 -6.40 9.95 -8.56
C ASN A 496 -6.32 10.61 -7.18
N LYS A 497 -6.57 11.90 -7.13
CA LYS A 497 -6.72 12.63 -5.87
C LYS A 497 -7.99 12.19 -5.15
N VAL A 498 -8.03 12.40 -3.85
CA VAL A 498 -9.18 12.08 -3.00
C VAL A 498 -9.82 13.35 -2.43
N PRO A 499 -11.12 13.33 -2.10
CA PRO A 499 -11.77 14.46 -1.47
C PRO A 499 -11.27 14.69 -0.04
N PHE A 500 -11.24 15.95 0.37
CA PHE A 500 -11.08 16.41 1.74
C PHE A 500 -12.13 17.48 1.99
N ILE A 501 -13.03 17.26 2.94
CA ILE A 501 -14.18 18.12 3.23
C ILE A 501 -14.24 18.37 4.74
N ILE A 502 -14.57 19.60 5.15
CA ILE A 502 -14.81 19.96 6.56
C ILE A 502 -16.26 20.37 6.70
N TYR A 503 -16.95 19.73 7.64
CA TYR A 503 -18.37 19.96 7.93
C TYR A 503 -18.58 20.26 9.42
N GLY A 504 -19.48 21.20 9.72
CA GLY A 504 -19.90 21.55 11.08
C GLY A 504 -20.60 22.89 11.09
N LYS A 505 -21.24 23.23 12.22
CA LYS A 505 -21.95 24.50 12.39
C LYS A 505 -21.03 25.69 12.64
N ASN A 506 -19.92 25.48 13.34
CA ASN A 506 -19.00 26.55 13.80
C ASN A 506 -17.63 26.38 13.10
N ILE A 507 -17.61 26.48 11.77
CA ILE A 507 -16.40 26.33 10.96
C ILE A 507 -16.05 27.59 10.13
N ASP A 508 -16.74 28.71 10.34
CA ASP A 508 -16.53 29.98 9.60
C ASP A 508 -15.12 30.55 9.79
N ASN A 509 -14.46 30.17 10.87
CA ASN A 509 -13.08 30.53 11.18
C ASN A 509 -12.04 29.56 10.62
N ILE A 510 -12.45 28.49 9.89
CA ILE A 510 -11.57 27.50 9.30
C ILE A 510 -11.41 27.76 7.81
N LYS A 511 -10.17 27.87 7.35
CA LYS A 511 -9.85 28.01 5.92
C LYS A 511 -8.91 26.88 5.48
N ILE A 512 -9.19 26.30 4.31
CA ILE A 512 -8.27 25.38 3.65
C ILE A 512 -7.22 26.20 2.90
N LYS A 513 -5.94 25.94 3.15
CA LYS A 513 -4.82 26.62 2.50
C LYS A 513 -4.71 26.23 1.01
N ASP A 514 -4.30 27.18 0.17
CA ASP A 514 -4.16 26.97 -1.27
C ASP A 514 -2.75 26.47 -1.66
N LYS A 515 -2.49 25.18 -1.42
CA LYS A 515 -1.24 24.47 -1.72
C LYS A 515 -1.54 23.01 -2.04
N ASP A 516 -0.62 22.29 -2.67
CA ASP A 516 -0.73 20.84 -2.81
C ASP A 516 -0.47 20.16 -1.46
N TYR A 517 -1.44 19.35 -1.03
CA TYR A 517 -1.42 18.61 0.23
C TYR A 517 -1.70 17.12 0.01
N GLY A 518 -1.31 16.32 0.98
CA GLY A 518 -1.59 14.89 1.04
C GLY A 518 -2.15 14.45 2.39
N LEU A 519 -2.28 13.15 2.58
CA LEU A 519 -2.89 12.57 3.78
C LEU A 519 -2.08 12.87 5.06
N ALA A 520 -0.76 12.99 4.97
CA ALA A 520 0.09 13.30 6.12
C ALA A 520 -0.15 14.70 6.72
N ASN A 521 -0.82 15.60 6.00
CA ASN A 521 -1.15 16.94 6.48
C ASN A 521 -2.37 16.97 7.44
N ILE A 522 -3.09 15.85 7.57
CA ILE A 522 -4.36 15.78 8.30
C ILE A 522 -4.13 15.71 9.82
N ALA A 523 -3.09 15.01 10.29
CA ALA A 523 -2.77 14.97 11.72
C ALA A 523 -2.55 16.36 12.30
N SER A 524 -1.81 17.23 11.60
CA SER A 524 -1.61 18.63 12.00
C SER A 524 -2.92 19.45 11.95
N ALA A 525 -3.81 19.16 11.00
CA ALA A 525 -5.12 19.81 10.95
C ALA A 525 -5.98 19.45 12.16
N ILE A 526 -5.95 18.20 12.61
CA ILE A 526 -6.67 17.74 13.79
C ILE A 526 -6.14 18.42 15.05
N THR A 527 -4.81 18.56 15.21
CA THR A 527 -4.25 19.30 16.36
C THR A 527 -4.57 20.78 16.32
N ASP A 528 -4.60 21.42 15.15
CA ASP A 528 -5.05 22.81 15.02
C ASP A 528 -6.51 22.99 15.46
N LEU A 529 -7.40 22.04 15.10
CA LEU A 529 -8.79 22.07 15.53
C LEU A 529 -8.95 21.90 17.05
N PHE A 530 -8.10 21.09 17.69
CA PHE A 530 -8.04 20.98 19.16
C PHE A 530 -7.31 22.15 19.84
N ASN A 531 -6.67 23.01 19.07
CA ASN A 531 -5.82 24.08 19.56
C ASN A 531 -4.68 23.57 20.47
N ILE A 532 -4.03 22.50 20.05
CA ILE A 532 -2.86 21.88 20.70
C ILE A 532 -1.65 21.90 19.78
N ASP A 533 -0.46 21.81 20.37
CA ASP A 533 0.78 21.80 19.60
C ASP A 533 0.91 20.52 18.75
N LYS A 534 1.25 20.69 17.48
CA LYS A 534 1.61 19.57 16.61
C LYS A 534 3.01 19.07 16.91
N ASN A 535 3.27 17.79 16.63
CA ASN A 535 4.63 17.26 16.71
C ASN A 535 5.54 17.90 15.63
N PRO A 536 6.76 18.36 15.99
CA PRO A 536 7.65 19.03 15.03
C PRO A 536 8.08 18.19 13.81
N CYS A 537 7.98 16.87 13.87
CA CYS A 537 8.32 16.00 12.74
C CYS A 537 7.18 15.81 11.74
N TRP A 538 5.99 16.34 12.01
CA TRP A 538 4.85 16.21 11.11
C TRP A 538 4.85 17.23 9.98
N GLU A 539 4.17 16.86 8.91
CA GLU A 539 3.88 17.77 7.80
C GLU A 539 3.05 18.97 8.28
N GLU A 540 3.07 20.05 7.52
CA GLU A 540 2.27 21.22 7.86
C GLU A 540 0.76 20.94 7.76
N SER A 541 -0.03 21.67 8.52
CA SER A 541 -1.50 21.59 8.48
C SER A 541 -2.06 22.11 7.15
N ILE A 542 -3.05 21.41 6.61
CA ILE A 542 -3.82 21.83 5.42
C ILE A 542 -4.77 22.99 5.72
N ILE A 543 -5.08 23.24 6.99
CA ILE A 543 -6.02 24.29 7.40
C ILE A 543 -5.31 25.44 8.13
N GLU A 544 -6.00 26.56 8.20
CA GLU A 544 -5.72 27.70 9.06
C GLU A 544 -6.96 27.98 9.89
N VAL A 545 -6.80 28.08 11.22
CA VAL A 545 -7.88 28.38 12.17
C VAL A 545 -7.67 29.79 12.69
N ASP A 546 -8.63 30.69 12.44
CA ASP A 546 -8.62 32.08 12.92
C ASP A 546 -9.18 32.11 14.33
N ASN A 547 -8.29 32.07 15.32
CA ASN A 547 -8.68 32.08 16.74
C ASN A 547 -9.18 33.45 17.24
N GLU A 548 -9.09 34.55 16.44
CA GLU A 548 -9.62 35.85 16.82
C GLU A 548 -11.15 35.96 16.58
N LYS A 549 -11.76 34.97 15.96
CA LYS A 549 -13.20 34.92 15.63
C LYS A 549 -14.01 33.96 16.49
N GLN A 550 -13.44 33.48 17.58
CA GLN A 550 -14.16 32.66 18.58
C GLN A 550 -14.96 33.46 19.54
#